data_0ddd6a6efe79b4af8a9b7ba4defe2cf9
#
_entry.id   0ddd6a6efe79b4af8a9b7ba4defe2cf9
#
_cell.length_a   1.000
_cell.length_b   1.000
_cell.length_c   1.000
_cell.angle_alpha   90.00
_cell.angle_beta   90.00
_cell.angle_gamma   90.00
#
_symmetry.space_group_name_H-M   'P 1'
#
loop_
_entity.id
_entity.type
_entity.pdbx_description
1 polymer ?
#
loop_
_entity_poly.entity_id
_entity_poly.type
_entity_poly.pdbx_seq_one_letter_code
_entity_poly.pdbx_strand_id
1 'polypeptide(L)'
;MKSPCLRFLTFLGLAAFSLSNALGALHLSEFVADNGGALRDEDGDASDWIEIFNSGPGDVALDGYQLSDHATEQTSWSFPSMTLEPGDFLIVFASGKDRSEAGSELHTDFQIAKEGGYLALTDPDGSTITAFGAEDNPLPPQLEGVSYGLTQTGDRTSTVFLNENAAGRALVPTNGTLGERWLAPEFEDSSWRAVSMGIGYDENTGYASEFGAGGDFGDTFNGQNTSVYLRVPFEATETSSLSE
;
A
#
# COMPACT_ATOMS: atom_id res chain seq x y z
N MET A 1 -44.87 -16.37 -66.98
CA MET A 1 -43.61 -15.98 -66.36
C MET A 1 -43.92 -15.40 -65.01
N LYS A 2 -43.60 -16.18 -63.92
CA LYS A 2 -43.87 -15.74 -62.54
C LYS A 2 -42.52 -15.34 -61.93
N SER A 3 -42.43 -14.03 -61.53
CA SER A 3 -41.25 -13.50 -60.82
C SER A 3 -41.23 -13.99 -59.38
N PRO A 4 -40.11 -14.41 -58.80
CA PRO A 4 -40.03 -14.74 -57.39
C PRO A 4 -39.82 -13.47 -56.55
N CYS A 5 -40.70 -13.33 -55.54
CA CYS A 5 -40.64 -12.29 -54.53
C CYS A 5 -39.52 -12.64 -53.52
N LEU A 6 -38.44 -11.86 -53.49
CA LEU A 6 -37.32 -11.98 -52.54
C LEU A 6 -37.76 -11.32 -51.21
N ARG A 7 -38.00 -12.13 -50.17
CA ARG A 7 -38.26 -11.62 -48.81
C ARG A 7 -36.90 -11.40 -48.13
N PHE A 8 -36.55 -10.14 -47.89
CA PHE A 8 -35.50 -9.78 -46.97
C PHE A 8 -35.95 -10.03 -45.49
N LEU A 9 -35.34 -10.99 -44.88
CA LEU A 9 -35.47 -11.16 -43.41
C LEU A 9 -34.40 -10.28 -42.75
N THR A 10 -34.81 -9.15 -42.20
CA THR A 10 -33.99 -8.32 -41.32
C THR A 10 -33.90 -8.98 -39.97
N PHE A 11 -32.73 -9.60 -39.68
CA PHE A 11 -32.41 -10.01 -38.34
C PHE A 11 -31.99 -8.76 -37.51
N LEU A 12 -32.91 -8.33 -36.68
CA LEU A 12 -32.61 -7.34 -35.64
C LEU A 12 -31.86 -8.08 -34.52
N GLY A 13 -30.53 -8.08 -34.57
CA GLY A 13 -29.71 -8.60 -33.50
C GLY A 13 -29.87 -7.72 -32.28
N LEU A 14 -30.61 -8.23 -31.29
CA LEU A 14 -30.65 -7.63 -29.94
C LEU A 14 -29.29 -7.93 -29.29
N ALA A 15 -28.37 -6.97 -29.37
CA ALA A 15 -27.15 -7.01 -28.56
C ALA A 15 -27.60 -6.84 -27.10
N ALA A 16 -27.70 -7.93 -26.36
CA ALA A 16 -27.78 -7.87 -24.93
C ALA A 16 -26.43 -7.36 -24.42
N PHE A 17 -26.36 -6.05 -24.16
CA PHE A 17 -25.34 -5.49 -23.31
C PHE A 17 -25.61 -6.07 -21.91
N SER A 18 -24.87 -7.10 -21.54
CA SER A 18 -24.68 -7.42 -20.13
C SER A 18 -23.97 -6.23 -19.52
N LEU A 19 -24.72 -5.33 -18.88
CA LEU A 19 -24.17 -4.49 -17.83
C LEU A 19 -23.68 -5.49 -16.75
N SER A 20 -22.44 -5.92 -16.85
CA SER A 20 -21.72 -6.31 -15.66
C SER A 20 -21.71 -5.04 -14.80
N ASN A 21 -22.55 -4.98 -13.80
CA ASN A 21 -22.30 -4.11 -12.67
C ASN A 21 -20.92 -4.54 -12.16
N ALA A 22 -19.88 -3.81 -12.56
CA ALA A 22 -18.65 -3.79 -11.82
C ALA A 22 -18.99 -3.05 -10.51
N LEU A 23 -19.64 -3.77 -9.59
CA LEU A 23 -19.73 -3.38 -8.21
C LEU A 23 -18.28 -3.21 -7.78
N GLY A 24 -17.95 -2.00 -7.31
CA GLY A 24 -16.66 -1.79 -6.66
C GLY A 24 -16.50 -2.90 -5.64
N ALA A 25 -15.38 -3.59 -5.69
CA ALA A 25 -15.11 -4.64 -4.72
C ALA A 25 -14.62 -3.97 -3.44
N LEU A 26 -15.56 -3.49 -2.62
CA LEU A 26 -15.26 -2.96 -1.30
C LEU A 26 -14.86 -4.11 -0.37
N HIS A 27 -13.79 -3.94 0.38
CA HIS A 27 -13.28 -4.98 1.29
C HIS A 27 -12.93 -4.37 2.64
N LEU A 28 -13.10 -5.15 3.71
CA LEU A 28 -12.25 -5.02 4.89
C LEU A 28 -10.86 -5.50 4.48
N SER A 29 -9.89 -4.62 4.36
CA SER A 29 -8.52 -4.99 3.97
C SER A 29 -7.70 -5.46 5.16
N GLU A 30 -7.71 -4.69 6.24
CA GLU A 30 -7.04 -5.04 7.49
C GLU A 30 -7.65 -4.33 8.71
N PHE A 31 -7.25 -4.74 9.91
CA PHE A 31 -7.57 -4.08 11.16
C PHE A 31 -6.46 -4.28 12.20
N VAL A 32 -6.44 -3.43 13.21
CA VAL A 32 -5.61 -3.58 14.42
C VAL A 32 -6.52 -3.53 15.65
N ALA A 33 -6.47 -4.57 16.47
CA ALA A 33 -7.27 -4.72 17.69
C ALA A 33 -6.45 -4.55 19.00
N ASP A 34 -5.24 -4.11 18.92
CA ASP A 34 -4.36 -3.72 20.05
C ASP A 34 -3.35 -2.72 19.49
N ASN A 35 -3.79 -1.48 19.27
CA ASN A 35 -2.97 -0.45 18.65
C ASN A 35 -1.98 0.11 19.68
N GLY A 36 -0.74 -0.35 19.65
CA GLY A 36 0.36 0.10 20.51
C GLY A 36 0.78 1.58 20.34
N GLY A 37 -0.02 2.38 19.63
CA GLY A 37 0.20 3.82 19.42
C GLY A 37 0.90 4.17 18.11
N ALA A 38 0.94 3.26 17.16
CA ALA A 38 1.48 3.51 15.81
C ALA A 38 0.62 4.51 15.04
N LEU A 39 -0.71 4.42 15.18
CA LEU A 39 -1.68 5.38 14.64
C LEU A 39 -2.46 6.00 15.79
N ARG A 40 -2.70 7.31 15.75
CA ARG A 40 -3.51 8.03 16.73
C ARG A 40 -4.63 8.75 16.03
N ASP A 41 -5.80 8.77 16.67
CA ASP A 41 -6.95 9.54 16.22
C ASP A 41 -6.80 11.05 16.52
N GLU A 42 -7.75 11.85 16.09
CA GLU A 42 -7.75 13.31 16.24
C GLU A 42 -7.73 13.78 17.71
N ASP A 43 -8.19 12.94 18.65
CA ASP A 43 -8.13 13.19 20.10
C ASP A 43 -6.75 12.84 20.69
N GLY A 44 -5.87 12.22 19.91
CA GLY A 44 -4.55 11.74 20.32
C GLY A 44 -4.57 10.36 20.98
N ASP A 45 -5.70 9.65 20.94
CA ASP A 45 -5.85 8.31 21.49
C ASP A 45 -5.29 7.25 20.52
N ALA A 46 -4.70 6.18 21.06
CA ALA A 46 -4.27 5.02 20.31
C ALA A 46 -5.43 4.03 20.16
N SER A 47 -6.48 4.47 19.47
CA SER A 47 -7.67 3.64 19.23
C SER A 47 -7.37 2.54 18.22
N ASP A 48 -8.03 1.39 18.35
CA ASP A 48 -8.04 0.36 17.34
C ASP A 48 -8.60 0.90 16.04
N TRP A 49 -8.25 0.30 14.91
CA TRP A 49 -8.69 0.80 13.62
C TRP A 49 -8.97 -0.32 12.62
N ILE A 50 -9.80 0.03 11.65
CA ILE A 50 -10.27 -0.82 10.55
C ILE A 50 -9.95 -0.10 9.27
N GLU A 51 -9.42 -0.81 8.28
CA GLU A 51 -9.19 -0.30 6.94
C GLU A 51 -10.19 -0.90 5.95
N ILE A 52 -10.82 -0.03 5.17
CA ILE A 52 -11.70 -0.37 4.07
C ILE A 52 -11.00 0.00 2.77
N PHE A 53 -11.03 -0.87 1.79
CA PHE A 53 -10.40 -0.67 0.48
C PHE A 53 -11.39 -0.83 -0.65
N ASN A 54 -11.38 0.10 -1.61
CA ASN A 54 -12.10 -0.03 -2.86
C ASN A 54 -11.15 -0.56 -3.96
N SER A 55 -11.16 -1.85 -4.19
CA SER A 55 -10.37 -2.50 -5.24
C SER A 55 -11.06 -2.50 -6.62
N GLY A 56 -12.27 -1.94 -6.70
CA GLY A 56 -13.06 -1.89 -7.94
C GLY A 56 -12.61 -0.80 -8.90
N PRO A 57 -13.09 -0.82 -10.14
CA PRO A 57 -12.77 0.18 -11.14
C PRO A 57 -13.66 1.43 -11.06
N GLY A 58 -14.60 1.50 -10.14
CA GLY A 58 -15.56 2.60 -10.00
C GLY A 58 -15.74 3.06 -8.56
N ASP A 59 -16.25 4.27 -8.41
CA ASP A 59 -16.60 4.88 -7.13
C ASP A 59 -17.65 4.04 -6.39
N VAL A 60 -17.52 3.93 -5.07
CA VAL A 60 -18.49 3.28 -4.19
C VAL A 60 -19.09 4.30 -3.23
N ALA A 61 -20.40 4.52 -3.32
CA ALA A 61 -21.13 5.27 -2.31
C ALA A 61 -21.33 4.39 -1.08
N LEU A 62 -20.89 4.87 0.11
CA LEU A 62 -20.92 4.10 1.35
C LEU A 62 -22.26 4.17 2.10
N ASP A 63 -23.27 4.85 1.54
CA ASP A 63 -24.62 4.92 2.12
C ASP A 63 -25.20 3.51 2.35
N GLY A 64 -25.59 3.22 3.58
CA GLY A 64 -26.20 1.94 3.95
C GLY A 64 -25.22 0.77 4.18
N TYR A 65 -23.95 0.95 3.90
CA TYR A 65 -22.92 -0.02 4.33
C TYR A 65 -22.71 0.07 5.85
N GLN A 66 -22.36 -1.06 6.45
CA GLN A 66 -22.26 -1.17 7.89
C GLN A 66 -21.03 -2.00 8.32
N LEU A 67 -20.50 -1.65 9.50
CA LEU A 67 -19.49 -2.45 10.23
C LEU A 67 -20.13 -3.08 11.44
N SER A 68 -19.78 -4.32 11.78
CA SER A 68 -20.24 -5.02 12.97
C SER A 68 -19.12 -5.88 13.57
N ASP A 69 -19.05 -5.90 14.89
CA ASP A 69 -18.18 -6.76 15.68
C ASP A 69 -18.91 -8.03 16.21
N HIS A 70 -20.16 -8.25 15.80
CA HIS A 70 -21.00 -9.37 16.18
C HIS A 70 -21.51 -10.16 14.98
N ALA A 71 -21.41 -11.50 15.05
CA ALA A 71 -21.85 -12.38 13.97
C ALA A 71 -23.37 -12.55 13.90
N THR A 72 -24.07 -12.41 15.02
CA THR A 72 -25.51 -12.75 15.16
C THR A 72 -26.38 -11.62 15.68
N GLU A 73 -25.80 -10.58 16.24
CA GLU A 73 -26.55 -9.43 16.76
C GLU A 73 -26.72 -8.38 15.66
N GLN A 74 -27.89 -7.71 15.64
CA GLN A 74 -28.20 -6.66 14.65
C GLN A 74 -27.60 -5.28 15.05
N THR A 75 -26.58 -5.29 15.89
CA THR A 75 -25.84 -4.07 16.23
C THR A 75 -24.78 -3.84 15.17
N SER A 76 -24.95 -2.77 14.40
CA SER A 76 -23.99 -2.40 13.34
C SER A 76 -23.87 -0.90 13.28
N TRP A 77 -22.64 -0.43 13.12
CA TRP A 77 -22.35 0.98 12.87
C TRP A 77 -22.46 1.28 11.38
N SER A 78 -23.14 2.36 11.01
CA SER A 78 -23.39 2.74 9.63
C SER A 78 -22.43 3.84 9.16
N PHE A 79 -21.93 3.70 7.94
CA PHE A 79 -21.16 4.77 7.31
C PHE A 79 -22.01 6.00 7.04
N PRO A 80 -21.43 7.22 7.14
CA PRO A 80 -22.09 8.42 6.65
C PRO A 80 -22.17 8.43 5.13
N SER A 81 -22.96 9.35 4.59
CA SER A 81 -23.02 9.58 3.14
C SER A 81 -21.70 10.12 2.63
N MET A 82 -20.91 9.24 2.02
CA MET A 82 -19.61 9.55 1.42
C MET A 82 -19.29 8.56 0.30
N THR A 83 -18.29 8.90 -0.51
CA THR A 83 -17.85 8.07 -1.65
C THR A 83 -16.39 7.70 -1.47
N LEU A 84 -16.05 6.45 -1.76
CA LEU A 84 -14.68 5.95 -1.80
C LEU A 84 -14.31 5.68 -3.27
N GLU A 85 -13.29 6.41 -3.77
CA GLU A 85 -12.83 6.30 -5.15
C GLU A 85 -12.07 4.98 -5.43
N PRO A 86 -11.90 4.58 -6.69
CA PRO A 86 -11.14 3.39 -7.05
C PRO A 86 -9.69 3.45 -6.54
N GLY A 87 -9.26 2.43 -5.83
CA GLY A 87 -7.92 2.34 -5.28
C GLY A 87 -7.71 3.06 -3.95
N ASP A 88 -8.73 3.76 -3.44
CA ASP A 88 -8.64 4.46 -2.17
C ASP A 88 -8.87 3.54 -0.96
N PHE A 89 -8.27 3.96 0.15
CA PHE A 89 -8.42 3.38 1.47
C PHE A 89 -9.14 4.35 2.41
N LEU A 90 -9.91 3.80 3.33
CA LEU A 90 -10.60 4.54 4.38
C LEU A 90 -10.30 3.90 5.73
N ILE A 91 -9.76 4.69 6.66
CA ILE A 91 -9.58 4.27 8.05
C ILE A 91 -10.81 4.65 8.87
N VAL A 92 -11.30 3.70 9.66
CA VAL A 92 -12.34 3.89 10.67
C VAL A 92 -11.79 3.44 12.01
N PHE A 93 -11.78 4.32 13.00
CA PHE A 93 -11.33 3.99 14.34
C PHE A 93 -12.39 3.18 15.09
N ALA A 94 -12.03 1.99 15.55
CA ALA A 94 -12.89 1.15 16.39
C ALA A 94 -12.72 1.57 17.85
N SER A 95 -13.24 2.74 18.21
CA SER A 95 -12.97 3.41 19.47
C SER A 95 -14.16 3.45 20.45
N GLY A 96 -15.37 3.11 19.98
CA GLY A 96 -16.60 3.27 20.75
C GLY A 96 -17.08 4.73 20.87
N LYS A 97 -16.47 5.70 20.15
CA LYS A 97 -16.82 7.13 20.21
C LYS A 97 -18.06 7.48 19.39
N ASP A 98 -18.51 6.61 18.49
CA ASP A 98 -19.72 6.77 17.64
C ASP A 98 -19.74 8.09 16.86
N ARG A 99 -18.73 8.33 16.03
CA ARG A 99 -18.65 9.53 15.18
C ARG A 99 -18.76 9.12 13.71
N SER A 100 -19.80 9.58 13.03
CA SER A 100 -20.12 9.24 11.65
C SER A 100 -20.39 10.48 10.79
N GLU A 101 -19.60 11.56 10.99
CA GLU A 101 -19.72 12.78 10.20
C GLU A 101 -18.80 12.73 8.98
N ALA A 102 -19.37 12.89 7.77
CA ALA A 102 -18.59 12.88 6.54
C ALA A 102 -17.57 14.02 6.50
N GLY A 103 -16.31 13.68 6.16
CA GLY A 103 -15.21 14.64 6.11
C GLY A 103 -14.45 14.82 7.43
N SER A 104 -14.87 14.11 8.48
CA SER A 104 -14.14 13.98 9.76
C SER A 104 -13.60 12.55 9.92
N GLU A 105 -12.75 12.33 10.93
CA GLU A 105 -12.38 10.97 11.29
C GLU A 105 -13.61 10.17 11.72
N LEU A 106 -13.70 8.94 11.24
CA LEU A 106 -14.82 8.06 11.53
C LEU A 106 -14.50 7.14 12.71
N HIS A 107 -15.46 6.99 13.62
CA HIS A 107 -15.31 6.17 14.80
C HIS A 107 -16.55 5.30 14.98
N THR A 108 -16.36 3.99 15.11
CA THR A 108 -17.46 3.07 15.42
C THR A 108 -18.01 3.28 16.83
N ASP A 109 -19.18 2.74 17.09
CA ASP A 109 -19.80 2.64 18.43
C ASP A 109 -19.31 1.44 19.23
N PHE A 110 -18.42 0.62 18.66
CA PHE A 110 -17.79 -0.55 19.26
C PHE A 110 -16.25 -0.45 19.25
N GLN A 111 -15.60 -1.37 19.98
CA GLN A 111 -14.16 -1.61 19.99
C GLN A 111 -13.90 -3.06 19.56
N ILE A 112 -12.77 -3.33 18.93
CA ILE A 112 -12.40 -4.69 18.53
C ILE A 112 -11.76 -5.39 19.73
N ALA A 113 -12.27 -6.58 20.07
CA ALA A 113 -11.69 -7.37 21.16
C ALA A 113 -10.35 -7.97 20.74
N LYS A 114 -9.27 -7.65 21.45
CA LYS A 114 -7.93 -8.20 21.18
C LYS A 114 -7.82 -9.70 21.46
N GLU A 115 -8.68 -10.23 22.29
CA GLU A 115 -8.77 -11.66 22.58
C GLU A 115 -9.31 -12.48 21.42
N GLY A 116 -9.76 -11.81 20.36
CA GLY A 116 -10.41 -12.39 19.20
C GLY A 116 -11.89 -12.09 19.14
N GLY A 117 -12.58 -12.53 18.10
CA GLY A 117 -13.99 -12.25 17.93
C GLY A 117 -14.44 -12.32 16.48
N TYR A 118 -15.17 -11.29 16.06
CA TYR A 118 -15.75 -11.15 14.74
C TYR A 118 -15.63 -9.71 14.27
N LEU A 119 -15.44 -9.50 12.98
CA LEU A 119 -15.51 -8.19 12.34
C LEU A 119 -16.04 -8.37 10.93
N ALA A 120 -17.07 -7.63 10.54
CA ALA A 120 -17.63 -7.72 9.20
C ALA A 120 -18.00 -6.35 8.61
N LEU A 121 -17.93 -6.31 7.28
CA LEU A 121 -18.51 -5.28 6.43
C LEU A 121 -19.71 -5.87 5.72
N THR A 122 -20.87 -5.21 5.80
CA THR A 122 -22.11 -5.60 5.12
C THR A 122 -22.54 -4.53 4.14
N ASP A 123 -23.21 -4.96 3.06
CA ASP A 123 -23.81 -4.06 2.08
C ASP A 123 -25.16 -3.53 2.54
N PRO A 124 -25.77 -2.57 1.79
CA PRO A 124 -27.08 -2.02 2.14
C PRO A 124 -28.23 -3.02 2.16
N ASP A 125 -28.07 -4.18 1.51
CA ASP A 125 -29.06 -5.27 1.52
C ASP A 125 -28.86 -6.20 2.74
N GLY A 126 -27.86 -5.95 3.57
CA GLY A 126 -27.50 -6.74 4.76
C GLY A 126 -26.68 -8.00 4.43
N SER A 127 -26.15 -8.11 3.21
CA SER A 127 -25.27 -9.21 2.84
C SER A 127 -23.83 -8.94 3.30
N THR A 128 -23.19 -9.92 3.90
CA THR A 128 -21.78 -9.80 4.30
C THR A 128 -20.87 -9.81 3.07
N ILE A 129 -20.09 -8.74 2.90
CA ILE A 129 -19.10 -8.60 1.84
C ILE A 129 -17.79 -9.26 2.24
N THR A 130 -17.30 -8.87 3.41
CA THR A 130 -16.06 -9.39 3.99
C THR A 130 -16.27 -9.59 5.47
N ALA A 131 -15.81 -10.73 6.00
CA ALA A 131 -15.79 -10.97 7.43
C ALA A 131 -14.47 -11.60 7.85
N PHE A 132 -14.01 -11.23 9.02
CA PHE A 132 -12.95 -11.87 9.76
C PHE A 132 -13.54 -12.57 10.98
N GLY A 133 -13.27 -13.86 11.11
CA GLY A 133 -13.89 -14.72 12.11
C GLY A 133 -15.30 -15.19 11.73
N ALA A 134 -15.86 -16.06 12.56
CA ALA A 134 -17.23 -16.56 12.50
C ALA A 134 -17.67 -16.93 13.91
N GLU A 135 -18.99 -17.15 14.13
CA GLU A 135 -19.53 -17.52 15.43
C GLU A 135 -18.88 -18.79 16.01
N ASP A 136 -18.66 -19.79 15.15
CA ASP A 136 -18.06 -21.09 15.51
C ASP A 136 -16.53 -21.16 15.28
N ASN A 137 -15.95 -20.12 14.69
CA ASN A 137 -14.52 -19.99 14.43
C ASN A 137 -14.08 -18.52 14.60
N PRO A 138 -14.04 -18.01 15.83
CA PRO A 138 -13.68 -16.60 16.08
C PRO A 138 -12.25 -16.29 15.63
N LEU A 139 -11.97 -15.01 15.43
CA LEU A 139 -10.60 -14.51 15.24
C LEU A 139 -9.68 -14.99 16.37
N PRO A 140 -8.43 -15.36 16.05
CA PRO A 140 -7.45 -15.64 17.10
C PRO A 140 -7.11 -14.36 17.88
N PRO A 141 -6.53 -14.48 19.09
CA PRO A 141 -6.01 -13.33 19.82
C PRO A 141 -5.02 -12.52 18.98
N GLN A 142 -5.15 -11.20 19.05
CA GLN A 142 -4.34 -10.26 18.28
C GLN A 142 -3.09 -9.85 19.08
N LEU A 143 -2.05 -9.45 18.38
CA LEU A 143 -0.79 -8.99 18.97
C LEU A 143 -0.73 -7.46 18.91
N GLU A 144 -0.18 -6.85 19.96
CA GLU A 144 0.00 -5.41 20.03
C GLU A 144 0.77 -4.86 18.81
N GLY A 145 0.21 -3.86 18.14
CA GLY A 145 0.81 -3.18 17.01
C GLY A 145 0.93 -4.01 15.73
N VAL A 146 0.26 -5.17 15.65
CA VAL A 146 0.26 -6.05 14.47
C VAL A 146 -1.12 -6.03 13.83
N SER A 147 -1.19 -5.66 12.55
CA SER A 147 -2.44 -5.72 11.79
C SER A 147 -2.77 -7.17 11.38
N TYR A 148 -4.06 -7.43 11.27
CA TYR A 148 -4.61 -8.68 10.74
C TYR A 148 -5.52 -8.34 9.55
N GLY A 149 -5.34 -9.03 8.41
CA GLY A 149 -6.08 -8.68 7.23
C GLY A 149 -6.01 -9.68 6.10
N LEU A 150 -6.54 -9.28 4.96
CA LEU A 150 -6.51 -10.07 3.74
C LEU A 150 -5.08 -10.13 3.19
N THR A 151 -4.65 -11.33 2.82
CA THR A 151 -3.42 -11.47 2.05
C THR A 151 -3.62 -10.84 0.67
N GLN A 152 -2.89 -9.80 0.36
CA GLN A 152 -2.89 -9.26 -0.99
C GLN A 152 -2.23 -10.27 -1.93
N THR A 153 -3.02 -10.94 -2.75
CA THR A 153 -2.56 -11.82 -3.83
C THR A 153 -2.50 -11.03 -5.14
N GLY A 154 -1.75 -9.96 -5.16
CA GLY A 154 -1.46 -9.24 -6.40
C GLY A 154 -0.18 -9.79 -7.04
N ASP A 155 -0.11 -9.84 -8.35
CA ASP A 155 1.15 -10.03 -9.05
C ASP A 155 2.07 -8.83 -8.74
N ARG A 156 3.00 -9.03 -7.81
CA ARG A 156 4.02 -8.03 -7.55
C ARG A 156 5.03 -8.05 -8.70
N THR A 157 4.94 -7.10 -9.58
CA THR A 157 6.04 -6.81 -10.50
C THR A 157 7.02 -5.89 -9.78
N SER A 158 8.20 -6.41 -9.50
CA SER A 158 9.30 -5.59 -8.99
C SER A 158 10.28 -5.31 -10.14
N THR A 159 10.58 -4.04 -10.35
CA THR A 159 11.64 -3.62 -11.28
C THR A 159 12.87 -3.26 -10.49
N VAL A 160 13.96 -3.97 -10.73
CA VAL A 160 15.25 -3.68 -10.10
C VAL A 160 15.95 -2.61 -10.95
N PHE A 161 16.01 -1.37 -10.47
CA PHE A 161 16.75 -0.28 -11.13
C PHE A 161 18.26 -0.35 -10.87
N LEU A 162 18.66 -0.81 -9.70
CA LEU A 162 20.05 -0.98 -9.30
C LEU A 162 20.23 -2.39 -8.74
N ASN A 163 21.18 -3.14 -9.29
CA ASN A 163 21.56 -4.42 -8.75
C ASN A 163 22.73 -4.26 -7.74
N GLU A 164 23.00 -5.31 -7.01
CA GLU A 164 24.06 -5.34 -5.99
C GLU A 164 25.48 -5.06 -6.54
N ASN A 165 25.69 -5.20 -7.85
CA ASN A 165 26.96 -4.94 -8.52
C ASN A 165 26.93 -3.69 -9.41
N ALA A 166 25.93 -2.80 -9.22
CA ALA A 166 25.77 -1.61 -10.05
C ALA A 166 27.05 -0.77 -10.08
N ALA A 167 27.45 -0.33 -11.26
CA ALA A 167 28.60 0.53 -11.45
C ALA A 167 28.28 1.97 -11.03
N GLY A 168 29.22 2.62 -10.35
CA GLY A 168 29.07 3.98 -9.88
C GLY A 168 30.37 4.75 -9.85
N ARG A 169 30.27 5.97 -9.35
CA ARG A 169 31.39 6.87 -9.10
C ARG A 169 31.37 7.32 -7.65
N ALA A 170 32.53 7.28 -6.99
CA ALA A 170 32.65 7.68 -5.61
C ALA A 170 33.78 8.70 -5.41
N LEU A 171 33.56 9.65 -4.50
CA LEU A 171 34.50 10.65 -4.09
C LEU A 171 34.51 10.81 -2.57
N VAL A 172 35.68 10.71 -1.96
CA VAL A 172 35.87 11.18 -0.58
C VAL A 172 36.17 12.68 -0.64
N PRO A 173 35.27 13.56 -0.19
CA PRO A 173 35.47 15.00 -0.30
C PRO A 173 36.55 15.45 0.67
N THR A 174 37.49 16.25 0.20
CA THR A 174 38.54 16.86 1.05
C THR A 174 38.12 18.22 1.64
N ASN A 175 37.02 18.76 1.14
CA ASN A 175 36.43 20.05 1.61
C ASN A 175 34.98 20.16 1.13
N GLY A 176 34.28 21.22 1.56
CA GLY A 176 32.87 21.47 1.22
C GLY A 176 32.62 22.25 -0.09
N THR A 177 33.62 22.44 -0.96
CA THR A 177 33.48 23.34 -2.14
C THR A 177 32.50 22.84 -3.20
N LEU A 178 32.18 21.54 -3.23
CA LEU A 178 31.18 20.99 -4.14
C LEU A 178 29.76 21.42 -3.73
N GLY A 179 29.51 21.64 -2.44
CA GLY A 179 28.15 21.90 -1.96
C GLY A 179 27.18 20.82 -2.43
N GLU A 180 26.04 21.25 -3.01
CA GLU A 180 25.02 20.36 -3.56
C GLU A 180 25.12 20.18 -5.09
N ARG A 181 26.11 20.76 -5.75
CA ARG A 181 26.23 20.72 -7.21
C ARG A 181 26.36 19.30 -7.78
N TRP A 182 26.93 18.41 -6.99
CA TRP A 182 27.11 17.01 -7.37
C TRP A 182 25.80 16.19 -7.40
N LEU A 183 24.69 16.74 -6.90
CA LEU A 183 23.37 16.10 -6.95
C LEU A 183 22.71 16.23 -8.34
N ALA A 184 23.16 17.20 -9.16
CA ALA A 184 22.60 17.39 -10.49
C ALA A 184 22.84 16.18 -11.38
N PRO A 185 21.83 15.71 -12.14
CA PRO A 185 21.98 14.53 -13.03
C PRO A 185 23.13 14.68 -14.04
N GLU A 186 23.33 15.88 -14.58
CA GLU A 186 24.36 16.23 -15.58
C GLU A 186 25.72 16.58 -14.97
N PHE A 187 25.92 16.39 -13.67
CA PHE A 187 27.21 16.67 -13.03
C PHE A 187 28.33 15.77 -13.57
N GLU A 188 29.46 16.38 -13.96
CA GLU A 188 30.65 15.68 -14.47
C GLU A 188 31.41 15.01 -13.32
N ASP A 189 31.21 13.70 -13.19
CA ASP A 189 31.85 12.86 -12.17
C ASP A 189 32.96 11.94 -12.73
N SER A 190 33.37 12.14 -13.98
CA SER A 190 34.35 11.29 -14.66
C SER A 190 35.70 11.22 -13.95
N SER A 191 36.07 12.24 -13.17
CA SER A 191 37.26 12.28 -12.35
C SER A 191 37.15 11.51 -11.03
N TRP A 192 35.93 11.10 -10.65
CA TRP A 192 35.72 10.34 -9.43
C TRP A 192 36.16 8.89 -9.60
N ARG A 193 36.48 8.25 -8.47
CA ARG A 193 36.87 6.84 -8.46
C ARG A 193 35.74 5.97 -9.01
N ALA A 194 36.05 5.14 -10.01
CA ALA A 194 35.10 4.14 -10.48
C ALA A 194 34.94 3.04 -9.42
N VAL A 195 33.68 2.70 -9.11
CA VAL A 195 33.33 1.69 -8.10
C VAL A 195 32.22 0.79 -8.62
N SER A 196 32.13 -0.42 -8.08
CA SER A 196 30.90 -1.21 -8.07
C SER A 196 30.31 -1.19 -6.68
N MET A 197 28.99 -1.43 -6.57
CA MET A 197 28.30 -1.48 -5.28
C MET A 197 28.94 -2.50 -4.33
N GLY A 198 28.72 -2.27 -3.03
CA GLY A 198 29.54 -2.77 -1.97
C GLY A 198 30.72 -1.84 -1.73
N ILE A 199 30.47 -0.64 -1.14
CA ILE A 199 31.51 0.34 -0.82
C ILE A 199 31.55 0.60 0.67
N GLY A 200 32.77 0.77 1.18
CA GLY A 200 33.00 1.02 2.60
C GLY A 200 34.47 0.79 2.98
N TYR A 201 34.68 0.53 4.26
CA TYR A 201 35.96 0.01 4.76
C TYR A 201 35.71 -0.91 5.96
N ASP A 202 36.66 -1.80 6.19
CA ASP A 202 36.64 -2.73 7.32
C ASP A 202 38.05 -2.90 7.90
N GLU A 203 38.17 -2.65 9.18
CA GLU A 203 39.46 -2.82 9.90
C GLU A 203 39.77 -4.30 10.19
N ASN A 204 38.74 -5.15 10.25
CA ASN A 204 38.84 -6.52 10.73
C ASN A 204 38.74 -7.58 9.61
N THR A 205 38.65 -7.16 8.37
CA THR A 205 38.52 -8.01 7.17
C THR A 205 37.27 -8.90 7.12
N GLY A 206 36.30 -8.72 8.04
CA GLY A 206 35.04 -9.48 8.06
C GLY A 206 34.14 -9.24 6.86
N TYR A 207 34.15 -8.03 6.31
CA TYR A 207 33.35 -7.59 5.18
C TYR A 207 34.14 -7.38 3.88
N ALA A 208 35.43 -7.77 3.85
CA ALA A 208 36.27 -7.54 2.69
C ALA A 208 35.75 -8.19 1.40
N SER A 209 35.00 -9.30 1.51
CA SER A 209 34.37 -10.01 0.39
C SER A 209 33.12 -9.29 -0.15
N GLU A 210 32.55 -8.37 0.60
CA GLU A 210 31.34 -7.63 0.24
C GLU A 210 31.67 -6.34 -0.53
N PHE A 211 32.95 -5.96 -0.63
CA PHE A 211 33.34 -4.78 -1.38
C PHE A 211 33.43 -5.08 -2.87
N GLY A 212 32.69 -4.29 -3.64
CA GLY A 212 32.80 -4.31 -5.09
C GLY A 212 34.14 -3.77 -5.61
N ALA A 213 34.35 -3.88 -6.90
CA ALA A 213 35.60 -3.38 -7.52
C ALA A 213 35.79 -1.89 -7.22
N GLY A 214 36.95 -1.53 -6.62
CA GLY A 214 37.22 -0.16 -6.21
C GLY A 214 36.42 0.33 -4.99
N GLY A 215 35.62 -0.52 -4.35
CA GLY A 215 34.72 -0.17 -3.25
C GLY A 215 35.37 -0.09 -1.87
N ASP A 216 36.59 -0.61 -1.71
CA ASP A 216 37.34 -0.48 -0.45
C ASP A 216 37.98 0.92 -0.33
N PHE A 217 37.61 1.63 0.73
CA PHE A 217 38.07 2.99 1.04
C PHE A 217 38.89 3.04 2.33
N GLY A 218 39.41 1.91 2.82
CA GLY A 218 40.15 1.83 4.05
C GLY A 218 41.34 2.79 4.12
N ASP A 219 42.01 3.03 3.00
CA ASP A 219 43.13 3.95 2.85
C ASP A 219 42.76 5.43 3.01
N THR A 220 41.51 5.78 2.82
CA THR A 220 41.04 7.17 2.85
C THR A 220 40.05 7.47 3.98
N PHE A 221 39.46 6.45 4.58
CA PHE A 221 38.45 6.63 5.65
C PHE A 221 39.04 6.48 7.04
N ASN A 222 39.80 5.42 7.26
CA ASN A 222 40.23 5.02 8.61
C ASN A 222 40.94 6.17 9.33
N GLY A 223 40.25 6.80 10.28
CA GLY A 223 40.76 7.91 11.07
C GLY A 223 41.00 9.23 10.32
N GLN A 224 40.61 9.33 9.04
CA GLN A 224 40.90 10.49 8.18
C GLN A 224 39.65 11.23 7.70
N ASN A 225 38.62 10.50 7.25
CA ASN A 225 37.42 11.07 6.67
C ASN A 225 36.14 10.40 7.19
N THR A 226 35.02 11.12 7.13
CA THR A 226 33.72 10.66 7.65
C THR A 226 32.63 10.61 6.57
N SER A 227 32.97 10.98 5.32
CA SER A 227 31.95 11.12 4.26
C SER A 227 32.47 10.58 2.92
N VAL A 228 31.59 9.96 2.16
CA VAL A 228 31.79 9.63 0.75
C VAL A 228 30.58 10.08 -0.05
N TYR A 229 30.81 10.69 -1.19
CA TYR A 229 29.77 10.96 -2.18
C TYR A 229 29.73 9.80 -3.16
N LEU A 230 28.54 9.31 -3.44
CA LEU A 230 28.31 8.21 -4.35
C LEU A 230 27.29 8.60 -5.39
N ARG A 231 27.61 8.34 -6.66
CA ARG A 231 26.69 8.50 -7.78
C ARG A 231 26.56 7.17 -8.51
N VAL A 232 25.32 6.69 -8.64
CA VAL A 232 25.00 5.46 -9.36
C VAL A 232 23.92 5.79 -10.36
N PRO A 233 24.23 5.83 -11.66
CA PRO A 233 23.24 6.11 -12.68
C PRO A 233 22.27 4.92 -12.83
N PHE A 234 21.00 5.22 -13.04
CA PHE A 234 19.98 4.25 -13.45
C PHE A 234 19.00 4.91 -14.42
N GLU A 235 18.34 4.10 -15.21
CA GLU A 235 17.30 4.55 -16.13
C GLU A 235 15.95 3.97 -15.68
N ALA A 236 14.94 4.84 -15.56
CA ALA A 236 13.55 4.46 -15.37
C ALA A 236 12.78 4.74 -16.63
N THR A 237 12.47 3.70 -17.40
CA THR A 237 11.78 3.82 -18.71
C THR A 237 10.28 4.03 -18.56
N GLU A 238 9.70 3.59 -17.45
CA GLU A 238 8.26 3.63 -17.15
C GLU A 238 8.04 4.35 -15.81
N THR A 239 8.01 5.68 -15.82
CA THR A 239 7.81 6.46 -14.58
C THR A 239 6.34 6.62 -14.18
N SER A 240 5.40 6.39 -15.11
CA SER A 240 3.96 6.50 -14.86
C SER A 240 3.38 5.40 -13.95
N SER A 241 4.13 4.33 -13.74
CA SER A 241 3.76 3.21 -12.85
C SER A 241 4.45 3.25 -11.49
N LEU A 242 5.26 4.28 -11.23
CA LEU A 242 5.91 4.47 -9.93
C LEU A 242 4.95 5.27 -9.05
N SER A 243 4.35 4.62 -8.06
CA SER A 243 3.62 5.27 -6.96
C SER A 243 4.57 5.50 -5.79
N GLU A 244 4.39 6.61 -5.09
CA GLU A 244 5.05 6.86 -3.81
C GLU A 244 4.55 5.91 -2.74
#